data_b57846bb0e7a0c15c2ec53d65d2c1440
#
_entry.id   b57846bb0e7a0c15c2ec53d65d2c1440
#
_cell.length_a   1.000
_cell.length_b   1.000
_cell.length_c   1.000
_cell.angle_alpha   90.00
_cell.angle_beta   90.00
_cell.angle_gamma   90.00
#
_symmetry.space_group_name_H-M   'P 1'
#
loop_
_entity.id
_entity.type
_entity.pdbx_description
1 polymer ?
#
loop_
_entity_poly.entity_id
_entity_poly.type
_entity_poly.pdbx_seq_one_letter_code
_entity_poly.pdbx_strand_id
1 'polypeptide(L)'
;SLFFQIRNKCSCTVKGLAWGNEKPAVGVSALEAMAWNGTAFGEGALICCVMDARREQVYSALFEIRQGAPVRLCPDRAVALADLSEELRTGGRTAYLVGDGTEVTAAYFEKAGVDCVAAPEMLRWQSAYGVALAASRTEPGTADSVLPVYLRLSQAERERQARLEKQKQSEN
;
A
#
# COMPACT_ATOMS: atom_id res chain seq x y z
N SER A 1 12.50 -6.47 -9.80
CA SER A 1 13.88 -6.00 -9.53
C SER A 1 14.07 -4.51 -9.82
N LEU A 2 13.56 -3.98 -10.93
CA LEU A 2 13.71 -2.56 -11.29
C LEU A 2 12.92 -1.63 -10.37
N PHE A 3 11.71 -2.01 -9.98
CA PHE A 3 10.87 -1.28 -9.01
C PHE A 3 11.50 -1.14 -7.63
N PHE A 4 12.18 -2.18 -7.16
CA PHE A 4 12.90 -2.18 -5.88
C PHE A 4 14.05 -1.15 -5.88
N GLN A 5 14.78 -1.05 -6.98
CA GLN A 5 15.88 -0.07 -7.12
C GLN A 5 15.39 1.38 -7.20
N ILE A 6 14.24 1.63 -7.85
CA ILE A 6 13.68 2.99 -7.96
C ILE A 6 13.24 3.51 -6.59
N ARG A 7 12.55 2.69 -5.79
CA ARG A 7 12.10 3.08 -4.43
C ARG A 7 13.27 3.43 -3.51
N ASN A 8 14.34 2.61 -3.51
CA ASN A 8 15.52 2.89 -2.71
C ASN A 8 16.29 4.13 -3.19
N LYS A 9 16.41 4.35 -4.49
CA LYS A 9 17.07 5.54 -5.04
C LYS A 9 16.31 6.82 -4.67
N CYS A 10 14.99 6.84 -4.75
CA CYS A 10 14.19 7.99 -4.34
C CYS A 10 14.38 8.30 -2.84
N SER A 11 14.35 7.31 -1.97
CA SER A 11 14.57 7.49 -0.55
C SER A 11 15.98 8.05 -0.25
N CYS A 12 17.02 7.51 -0.89
CA CYS A 12 18.39 8.01 -0.73
C CYS A 12 18.54 9.46 -1.22
N THR A 13 17.91 9.81 -2.34
CA THR A 13 17.94 11.18 -2.88
C THR A 13 17.27 12.16 -1.92
N VAL A 14 16.07 11.83 -1.43
CA VAL A 14 15.35 12.69 -0.47
C VAL A 14 16.14 12.84 0.83
N LYS A 15 16.72 11.75 1.36
CA LYS A 15 17.57 11.80 2.55
C LYS A 15 18.78 12.70 2.35
N GLY A 16 19.48 12.57 1.22
CA GLY A 16 20.65 13.41 0.89
C GLY A 16 20.29 14.89 0.79
N LEU A 17 19.16 15.22 0.13
CA LEU A 17 18.69 16.60 0.02
C LEU A 17 18.28 17.18 1.37
N ALA A 18 17.55 16.42 2.18
CA ALA A 18 17.10 16.85 3.50
C ALA A 18 18.28 17.05 4.45
N TRP A 19 19.21 16.08 4.45
CA TRP A 19 20.41 16.14 5.32
C TRP A 19 21.35 17.28 4.92
N GLY A 20 21.66 17.44 3.63
CA GLY A 20 22.55 18.49 3.14
C GLY A 20 22.00 19.92 3.31
N ASN A 21 20.70 20.08 3.49
CA ASN A 21 20.04 21.38 3.71
C ASN A 21 19.46 21.54 5.12
N GLU A 22 19.75 20.63 6.03
CA GLU A 22 19.20 20.63 7.41
C GLU A 22 17.67 20.77 7.45
N LYS A 23 16.98 20.11 6.51
CA LYS A 23 15.51 20.14 6.42
C LYS A 23 14.90 18.90 7.03
N PRO A 24 13.74 19.04 7.70
CA PRO A 24 12.97 17.89 8.16
C PRO A 24 12.47 17.06 6.96
N ALA A 25 12.28 15.76 7.19
CA ALA A 25 11.76 14.84 6.20
C ALA A 25 10.70 13.92 6.81
N VAL A 26 9.80 13.42 6.00
CA VAL A 26 8.75 12.49 6.42
C VAL A 26 8.60 11.36 5.41
N GLY A 27 8.45 10.13 5.92
CA GLY A 27 8.09 8.98 5.12
C GLY A 27 6.57 8.82 5.06
N VAL A 28 6.02 8.68 3.86
CA VAL A 28 4.60 8.51 3.62
C VAL A 28 4.33 7.15 3.00
N SER A 29 3.30 6.47 3.47
CA SER A 29 2.81 5.23 2.83
C SER A 29 2.31 5.56 1.42
N ALA A 30 2.77 4.75 0.44
CA ALA A 30 2.30 4.84 -0.93
C ALA A 30 0.78 4.58 -1.04
N LEU A 31 0.27 3.65 -0.23
CA LEU A 31 -1.16 3.31 -0.18
C LEU A 31 -1.96 4.47 0.41
N GLU A 32 -1.43 5.14 1.44
CA GLU A 32 -2.06 6.32 2.02
C GLU A 32 -2.08 7.52 1.04
N ALA A 33 -0.98 7.74 0.34
CA ALA A 33 -0.94 8.78 -0.70
C ALA A 33 -1.97 8.53 -1.80
N MET A 34 -2.20 7.27 -2.20
CA MET A 34 -3.24 6.92 -3.17
C MET A 34 -4.66 7.05 -2.60
N ALA A 35 -4.85 6.82 -1.30
CA ALA A 35 -6.16 6.95 -0.66
C ALA A 35 -6.73 8.36 -0.77
N TRP A 36 -5.89 9.39 -0.91
CA TRP A 36 -6.33 10.76 -1.16
C TRP A 36 -7.07 10.95 -2.48
N ASN A 37 -6.77 10.12 -3.50
CA ASN A 37 -7.55 10.13 -4.74
C ASN A 37 -9.00 9.64 -4.48
N GLY A 38 -9.18 8.82 -3.44
CA GLY A 38 -10.48 8.28 -3.04
C GLY A 38 -11.44 9.34 -2.49
N THR A 39 -10.97 10.54 -2.14
CA THR A 39 -11.84 11.64 -1.70
C THR A 39 -12.88 12.03 -2.75
N ALA A 40 -12.61 11.74 -4.03
CA ALA A 40 -13.53 11.95 -5.15
C ALA A 40 -14.83 11.11 -5.05
N PHE A 41 -14.82 10.02 -4.25
CA PHE A 41 -15.99 9.15 -4.07
C PHE A 41 -16.92 9.61 -2.94
N GLY A 42 -16.55 10.65 -2.21
CA GLY A 42 -17.39 11.30 -1.20
C GLY A 42 -17.27 10.70 0.20
N GLU A 43 -18.02 11.31 1.10
CA GLU A 43 -18.03 10.96 2.53
C GLU A 43 -18.53 9.53 2.77
N GLY A 44 -17.90 8.81 3.67
CA GLY A 44 -18.22 7.43 3.99
C GLY A 44 -17.74 6.39 2.97
N ALA A 45 -17.12 6.78 1.84
CA ALA A 45 -16.62 5.81 0.86
C ALA A 45 -15.51 4.92 1.45
N LEU A 46 -15.62 3.61 1.23
CA LEU A 46 -14.59 2.63 1.59
C LEU A 46 -13.57 2.53 0.45
N ILE A 47 -12.37 3.01 0.68
CA ILE A 47 -11.29 3.01 -0.30
C ILE A 47 -10.38 1.80 -0.03
N CYS A 48 -10.28 0.92 -1.00
CA CYS A 48 -9.36 -0.21 -0.99
C CYS A 48 -8.18 0.13 -1.91
N CYS A 49 -7.08 0.57 -1.30
CA CYS A 49 -5.84 0.83 -2.03
C CYS A 49 -5.13 -0.50 -2.30
N VAL A 50 -4.81 -0.77 -3.56
CA VAL A 50 -4.20 -2.03 -3.99
C VAL A 50 -3.04 -1.79 -4.95
N MET A 51 -1.90 -2.44 -4.67
CA MET A 51 -0.75 -2.50 -5.60
C MET A 51 -0.43 -3.96 -5.90
N ASP A 52 -0.23 -4.29 -7.17
CA ASP A 52 0.07 -5.67 -7.58
C ASP A 52 1.37 -6.18 -6.95
N ALA A 53 1.26 -7.22 -6.12
CA ALA A 53 2.40 -7.91 -5.50
C ALA A 53 2.74 -9.23 -6.20
N ARG A 54 2.11 -9.52 -7.35
CA ARG A 54 2.21 -10.76 -8.11
C ARG A 54 1.65 -11.98 -7.37
N ARG A 55 1.39 -13.08 -8.11
CA ARG A 55 0.96 -14.38 -7.58
C ARG A 55 -0.34 -14.27 -6.76
N GLU A 56 -1.35 -13.58 -7.29
CA GLU A 56 -2.66 -13.38 -6.63
C GLU A 56 -2.54 -12.73 -5.25
N GLN A 57 -1.52 -11.89 -5.05
CA GLN A 57 -1.33 -11.07 -3.86
C GLN A 57 -1.27 -9.60 -4.24
N VAL A 58 -1.72 -8.77 -3.31
CA VAL A 58 -1.63 -7.31 -3.41
C VAL A 58 -1.02 -6.72 -2.15
N TYR A 59 -0.32 -5.60 -2.29
CA TYR A 59 -0.11 -4.72 -1.16
C TYR A 59 -1.36 -3.90 -1.00
N SER A 60 -1.97 -3.93 0.18
CA SER A 60 -3.25 -3.28 0.42
C SER A 60 -3.30 -2.57 1.76
N ALA A 61 -4.11 -1.53 1.80
CA ALA A 61 -4.62 -0.89 3.01
C ALA A 61 -6.04 -0.37 2.72
N LEU A 62 -6.87 -0.36 3.75
CA LEU A 62 -8.24 0.11 3.70
C LEU A 62 -8.35 1.48 4.39
N PHE A 63 -9.14 2.35 3.78
CA PHE A 63 -9.43 3.68 4.31
C PHE A 63 -10.91 3.99 4.17
N GLU A 64 -11.40 4.87 5.02
CA GLU A 64 -12.72 5.46 4.88
C GLU A 64 -12.60 6.97 4.74
N ILE A 65 -13.34 7.56 3.82
CA ILE A 65 -13.35 9.02 3.68
C ILE A 65 -14.20 9.60 4.80
N ARG A 66 -13.57 10.41 5.66
CA ARG A 66 -14.24 11.13 6.75
C ARG A 66 -13.77 12.58 6.77
N GLN A 67 -14.71 13.50 6.78
CA GLN A 67 -14.43 14.95 6.76
C GLN A 67 -13.51 15.35 5.59
N GLY A 68 -13.75 14.75 4.41
CA GLY A 68 -12.99 15.01 3.19
C GLY A 68 -11.55 14.48 3.20
N ALA A 69 -11.20 13.54 4.09
CA ALA A 69 -9.87 12.96 4.18
C ALA A 69 -9.93 11.44 4.38
N PRO A 70 -8.92 10.69 3.90
CA PRO A 70 -8.83 9.27 4.15
C PRO A 70 -8.42 9.00 5.61
N VAL A 71 -9.25 8.25 6.32
CA VAL A 71 -8.97 7.72 7.66
C VAL A 71 -8.61 6.26 7.51
N ARG A 72 -7.45 5.87 7.98
CA ARG A 72 -6.94 4.51 7.87
C ARG A 72 -7.73 3.53 8.73
N LEU A 73 -8.14 2.40 8.15
CA LEU A 73 -8.86 1.32 8.83
C LEU A 73 -7.97 0.13 9.17
N CYS A 74 -6.92 -0.11 8.37
CA CYS A 74 -5.94 -1.17 8.63
C CYS A 74 -4.52 -0.74 8.21
N PRO A 75 -3.46 -1.37 8.79
CA PRO A 75 -2.08 -1.09 8.37
C PRO A 75 -1.82 -1.57 6.94
N ASP A 76 -0.75 -1.03 6.34
CA ASP A 76 -0.23 -1.53 5.06
C ASP A 76 0.19 -3.00 5.22
N ARG A 77 -0.26 -3.85 4.31
CA ARG A 77 0.00 -5.30 4.38
C ARG A 77 0.12 -5.91 2.98
N ALA A 78 0.80 -7.05 2.89
CA ALA A 78 0.71 -7.94 1.75
C ALA A 78 -0.38 -8.98 2.07
N VAL A 79 -1.37 -9.12 1.20
CA VAL A 79 -2.54 -9.99 1.42
C VAL A 79 -2.89 -10.73 0.14
N ALA A 80 -3.36 -11.98 0.26
CA ALA A 80 -3.89 -12.72 -0.87
C ALA A 80 -5.24 -12.12 -1.31
N LEU A 81 -5.53 -12.15 -2.61
CA LEU A 81 -6.82 -11.67 -3.13
C LEU A 81 -8.00 -12.45 -2.54
N ALA A 82 -7.80 -13.75 -2.23
CA ALA A 82 -8.81 -14.57 -1.58
C ALA A 82 -9.17 -14.03 -0.19
N ASP A 83 -8.14 -13.74 0.64
CA ASP A 83 -8.35 -13.24 2.01
C ASP A 83 -8.97 -11.84 1.99
N LEU A 84 -8.50 -10.96 1.10
CA LEU A 84 -9.04 -9.61 0.93
C LEU A 84 -10.49 -9.64 0.46
N SER A 85 -10.83 -10.55 -0.46
CA SER A 85 -12.20 -10.72 -0.95
C SER A 85 -13.15 -11.17 0.15
N GLU A 86 -12.73 -12.10 1.00
CA GLU A 86 -13.53 -12.58 2.14
C GLU A 86 -13.75 -11.48 3.19
N GLU A 87 -12.71 -10.71 3.49
CA GLU A 87 -12.78 -9.56 4.41
C GLU A 87 -13.80 -8.52 3.93
N LEU A 88 -13.73 -8.11 2.66
CA LEU A 88 -14.63 -7.10 2.11
C LEU A 88 -16.05 -7.64 1.94
N ARG A 89 -16.22 -8.89 1.56
CA ARG A 89 -17.52 -9.57 1.47
C ARG A 89 -18.22 -9.60 2.83
N THR A 90 -17.49 -9.94 3.89
CA THR A 90 -17.99 -9.94 5.26
C THR A 90 -18.36 -8.53 5.72
N GLY A 91 -17.61 -7.52 5.30
CA GLY A 91 -17.87 -6.11 5.60
C GLY A 91 -19.13 -5.55 4.93
N GLY A 92 -19.65 -6.19 3.87
CA GLY A 92 -20.92 -5.85 3.21
C GLY A 92 -20.99 -4.43 2.63
N ARG A 93 -19.84 -3.80 2.33
CA ARG A 93 -19.76 -2.45 1.79
C ARG A 93 -19.10 -2.47 0.41
N THR A 94 -19.59 -1.65 -0.50
CA THR A 94 -18.93 -1.43 -1.81
C THR A 94 -17.54 -0.84 -1.59
N ALA A 95 -16.51 -1.49 -2.14
CA ALA A 95 -15.13 -1.01 -2.05
C ALA A 95 -14.71 -0.29 -3.34
N TYR A 96 -14.18 0.91 -3.22
CA TYR A 96 -13.60 1.67 -4.33
C TYR A 96 -12.13 1.32 -4.46
N LEU A 97 -11.75 0.67 -5.56
CA LEU A 97 -10.39 0.18 -5.81
C LEU A 97 -9.53 1.28 -6.41
N VAL A 98 -8.41 1.58 -5.77
CA VAL A 98 -7.43 2.58 -6.19
C VAL A 98 -6.03 1.95 -6.18
N GLY A 99 -5.24 2.16 -7.22
CA GLY A 99 -3.88 1.64 -7.36
C GLY A 99 -3.67 0.86 -8.65
N ASP A 100 -2.43 0.48 -8.93
CA ASP A 100 -2.04 -0.31 -10.11
C ASP A 100 -2.53 -1.76 -10.07
N GLY A 101 -2.89 -2.26 -8.87
CA GLY A 101 -3.54 -3.56 -8.67
C GLY A 101 -5.04 -3.57 -8.92
N THR A 102 -5.67 -2.43 -9.30
CA THR A 102 -7.13 -2.31 -9.46
C THR A 102 -7.70 -3.33 -10.44
N GLU A 103 -7.09 -3.51 -11.61
CA GLU A 103 -7.64 -4.40 -12.66
C GLU A 103 -7.62 -5.86 -12.24
N VAL A 104 -6.50 -6.33 -11.70
CA VAL A 104 -6.36 -7.71 -11.24
C VAL A 104 -7.29 -7.99 -10.05
N THR A 105 -7.44 -7.02 -9.16
CA THR A 105 -8.31 -7.12 -7.99
C THR A 105 -9.78 -7.12 -8.39
N ALA A 106 -10.21 -6.22 -9.27
CA ALA A 106 -11.58 -6.16 -9.75
C ALA A 106 -12.01 -7.44 -10.47
N ALA A 107 -11.13 -7.97 -11.35
CA ALA A 107 -11.39 -9.23 -12.04
C ALA A 107 -11.50 -10.45 -11.08
N TYR A 108 -10.77 -10.43 -9.98
CA TYR A 108 -10.88 -11.45 -8.94
C TYR A 108 -12.17 -11.28 -8.13
N PHE A 109 -12.50 -10.06 -7.72
CA PHE A 109 -13.67 -9.73 -6.91
C PHE A 109 -14.99 -9.99 -7.64
N GLU A 110 -15.04 -9.74 -8.94
CA GLU A 110 -16.19 -10.09 -9.78
C GLU A 110 -16.51 -11.60 -9.69
N LYS A 111 -15.48 -12.46 -9.78
CA LYS A 111 -15.62 -13.91 -9.65
C LYS A 111 -15.97 -14.34 -8.22
N ALA A 112 -15.49 -13.62 -7.22
CA ALA A 112 -15.73 -13.91 -5.81
C ALA A 112 -17.06 -13.31 -5.29
N GLY A 113 -17.80 -12.56 -6.10
CA GLY A 113 -19.05 -11.92 -5.70
C GLY A 113 -18.87 -10.79 -4.68
N VAL A 114 -17.76 -10.07 -4.75
CA VAL A 114 -17.47 -8.90 -3.89
C VAL A 114 -17.89 -7.64 -4.63
N ASP A 115 -18.71 -6.81 -3.99
CA ASP A 115 -19.13 -5.53 -4.55
C ASP A 115 -17.99 -4.51 -4.55
N CYS A 116 -17.55 -4.11 -5.73
CA CYS A 116 -16.47 -3.16 -5.89
C CYS A 116 -16.65 -2.26 -7.10
N VAL A 117 -16.04 -1.08 -7.04
CA VAL A 117 -15.98 -0.10 -8.13
C VAL A 117 -14.51 0.20 -8.42
N ALA A 118 -14.07 -0.09 -9.62
CA ALA A 118 -12.75 0.29 -10.08
C ALA A 118 -12.69 1.82 -10.30
N ALA A 119 -11.75 2.50 -9.67
CA ALA A 119 -11.56 3.92 -9.89
C ALA A 119 -11.25 4.23 -11.37
N PRO A 120 -11.66 5.38 -11.90
CA PRO A 120 -11.19 5.85 -13.20
C PRO A 120 -9.67 5.89 -13.26
N GLU A 121 -9.09 5.66 -14.43
CA GLU A 121 -7.64 5.52 -14.60
C GLU A 121 -6.85 6.68 -13.98
N MET A 122 -7.32 7.92 -14.16
CA MET A 122 -6.68 9.12 -13.61
C MET A 122 -6.60 9.14 -12.07
N LEU A 123 -7.45 8.39 -11.37
CA LEU A 123 -7.47 8.31 -9.90
C LEU A 123 -6.74 7.08 -9.34
N ARG A 124 -6.25 6.19 -10.21
CA ARG A 124 -5.56 4.95 -9.78
C ARG A 124 -4.11 5.17 -9.37
N TRP A 125 -3.47 6.18 -9.92
CA TRP A 125 -2.02 6.34 -9.80
C TRP A 125 -1.63 7.19 -8.60
N GLN A 126 -0.46 6.88 -8.04
CA GLN A 126 0.17 7.76 -7.08
C GLN A 126 0.41 9.14 -7.68
N SER A 127 0.11 10.18 -6.92
CA SER A 127 0.38 11.55 -7.29
C SER A 127 1.26 12.24 -6.25
N ALA A 128 2.09 13.18 -6.69
CA ALA A 128 2.85 14.05 -5.79
C ALA A 128 1.91 14.83 -4.85
N TYR A 129 0.71 15.17 -5.34
CA TYR A 129 -0.32 15.85 -4.55
C TYR A 129 -0.81 14.98 -3.39
N GLY A 130 -1.13 13.70 -3.63
CA GLY A 130 -1.51 12.76 -2.57
C GLY A 130 -0.40 12.54 -1.55
N VAL A 131 0.86 12.47 -1.99
CA VAL A 131 2.02 12.40 -1.10
C VAL A 131 2.12 13.65 -0.22
N ALA A 132 1.94 14.86 -0.80
CA ALA A 132 2.01 16.11 -0.05
C ALA A 132 0.88 16.20 0.99
N LEU A 133 -0.35 15.79 0.64
CA LEU A 133 -1.48 15.77 1.58
C LEU A 133 -1.26 14.78 2.73
N ALA A 134 -0.79 13.58 2.46
CA ALA A 134 -0.46 12.62 3.50
C ALA A 134 0.70 13.12 4.38
N ALA A 135 1.74 13.71 3.79
CA ALA A 135 2.87 14.29 4.50
C ALA A 135 2.45 15.44 5.42
N SER A 136 1.51 16.29 4.99
CA SER A 136 1.04 17.43 5.80
C SER A 136 0.32 17.03 7.10
N ARG A 137 -0.03 15.76 7.25
CA ARG A 137 -0.69 15.18 8.43
C ARG A 137 0.22 14.28 9.25
N THR A 138 1.47 14.16 8.85
CA THR A 138 2.48 13.35 9.53
C THR A 138 3.52 14.25 10.16
N GLU A 139 3.86 14.01 11.42
CA GLU A 139 4.92 14.77 12.10
C GLU A 139 6.25 14.56 11.36
N PRO A 140 6.92 15.66 10.97
CA PRO A 140 8.20 15.56 10.30
C PRO A 140 9.30 15.11 11.26
N GLY A 141 10.17 14.23 10.77
CA GLY A 141 11.34 13.76 11.49
C GLY A 141 12.64 14.23 10.85
N THR A 142 13.74 13.62 11.25
CA THR A 142 15.05 13.83 10.63
C THR A 142 15.17 13.05 9.31
N ALA A 143 16.12 13.40 8.46
CA ALA A 143 16.41 12.66 7.24
C ALA A 143 16.64 11.15 7.51
N ASP A 144 17.25 10.81 8.65
CA ASP A 144 17.56 9.42 9.03
C ASP A 144 16.32 8.61 9.38
N SER A 145 15.26 9.27 9.86
CA SER A 145 14.00 8.61 10.22
C SER A 145 13.20 8.10 9.01
N VAL A 146 13.50 8.58 7.80
CA VAL A 146 12.85 8.12 6.58
C VAL A 146 13.42 6.76 6.17
N LEU A 147 12.72 5.69 6.56
CA LEU A 147 13.12 4.33 6.25
C LEU A 147 12.11 3.67 5.29
N PRO A 148 12.57 2.82 4.35
CA PRO A 148 11.67 2.04 3.52
C PRO A 148 10.95 0.99 4.39
N VAL A 149 9.63 0.87 4.20
CA VAL A 149 8.83 -0.17 4.84
C VAL A 149 8.73 -1.37 3.89
N TYR A 150 9.22 -2.52 4.33
CA TYR A 150 9.16 -3.78 3.58
C TYR A 150 7.99 -4.62 4.08
N LEU A 151 6.89 -4.63 3.33
CA LEU A 151 5.69 -5.40 3.67
C LEU A 151 5.83 -6.90 3.35
N ARG A 152 6.87 -7.29 2.65
CA ARG A 152 7.15 -8.68 2.27
C ARG A 152 8.65 -8.94 2.36
N LEU A 153 9.01 -10.05 2.95
CA LEU A 153 10.40 -10.52 2.92
C LEU A 153 10.88 -10.71 1.48
N SER A 154 12.13 -10.39 1.21
CA SER A 154 12.73 -10.65 -0.09
C SER A 154 12.65 -12.16 -0.42
N GLN A 155 12.72 -12.52 -1.70
CA GLN A 155 12.70 -13.93 -2.10
C GLN A 155 13.84 -14.70 -1.44
N ALA A 156 15.04 -14.11 -1.37
CA ALA A 156 16.21 -14.72 -0.73
C ALA A 156 16.00 -14.96 0.78
N GLU A 157 15.37 -14.02 1.48
CA GLU A 157 15.07 -14.19 2.92
C GLU A 157 14.01 -15.28 3.15
N ARG A 158 12.98 -15.35 2.30
CA ARG A 158 11.97 -16.43 2.38
C ARG A 158 12.56 -17.79 2.11
N GLU A 159 13.45 -17.92 1.10
CA GLU A 159 14.15 -19.15 0.79
C GLU A 159 15.10 -19.55 1.94
N ARG A 160 15.76 -18.58 2.55
CA ARG A 160 16.62 -18.82 3.73
C ARG A 160 15.79 -19.31 4.92
N GLN A 161 14.65 -18.68 5.22
CA GLN A 161 13.77 -19.14 6.29
C GLN A 161 13.24 -20.55 6.04
N ALA A 162 12.78 -20.83 4.82
CA ALA A 162 12.29 -22.16 4.45
C ALA A 162 13.39 -23.24 4.56
N ARG A 163 14.65 -22.91 4.27
CA ARG A 163 15.78 -23.83 4.48
C ARG A 163 16.05 -24.08 5.96
N LEU A 164 16.02 -23.04 6.79
CA LEU A 164 16.23 -23.15 8.24
C LEU A 164 15.11 -23.97 8.91
N GLU A 165 13.86 -23.81 8.48
CA GLU A 165 12.72 -24.58 8.98
C GLU A 165 12.86 -26.08 8.61
N LYS A 166 13.27 -26.38 7.37
CA LYS A 166 13.53 -27.76 6.95
C LYS A 166 14.68 -28.42 7.73
N GLN A 167 15.74 -27.67 8.03
CA GLN A 167 16.85 -28.19 8.86
C GLN A 167 16.39 -28.52 10.28
N LYS A 168 15.60 -27.66 10.92
CA LYS A 168 15.04 -27.92 12.26
C LYS A 168 14.09 -29.11 12.30
N GLN A 169 13.36 -29.37 11.21
CA GLN A 169 12.46 -30.54 11.11
C GLN A 169 13.24 -31.84 10.87
N SER A 170 14.46 -31.80 10.35
CA SER A 170 15.32 -32.98 10.13
C SER A 170 16.18 -33.35 11.33
N GLU A 171 16.25 -32.47 12.35
CA GLU A 171 17.03 -32.68 13.59
C GLU A 171 16.15 -33.17 14.78
N ASN A 172 14.82 -33.23 14.58
CA ASN A 172 13.85 -33.79 15.53
C ASN A 172 13.31 -35.14 15.03
#